data_e01b489f7cd56d8f33269b64d7409fa1
#
_entry.id   e01b489f7cd56d8f33269b64d7409fa1
#
_cell.length_a   1.000
_cell.length_b   1.000
_cell.length_c   1.000
_cell.angle_alpha   90.00
_cell.angle_beta   90.00
_cell.angle_gamma   90.00
#
_symmetry.space_group_name_H-M   'P 1'
#
loop_
_entity.id
_entity.type
_entity.pdbx_description
1 polymer ?
#
loop_
_entity_poly.entity_id
_entity_poly.type
_entity_poly.pdbx_seq_one_letter_code
_entity_poly.pdbx_strand_id
1 'polypeptide(L)'
;MSSREFDVLVVGGGIVGACVARDAALRGLDVALIDRADFGGGASANCLKIVHGGLRYLQHLDVRRMRASIRERTAWLRIAPHLVEPMPFVLPIYGRGLERRSVYRVALAINDALSWDRNDGLPRERWLPRGRLLAREECVALVPQLDSPALQGGALVYDAQMYSPERLVLEVVLDACGAGAIAANHVECVAPLYRGGRLAGVRVRDRLDGRRHDVRARVVVLAAGAAAPGLVALLLGRDVPLPPFSLAMNLVAPALGPRVGFAVPSPGGRKLFVAPWRGRTLVGTAHYTYDGDPWAPHAERYVERFLDEVNRSIPGWGLERDDIALVHRG
;
A
#
# COMPACT_ATOMS: atom_id res chain seq x y z
N MET A 1 32.21 -8.12 6.28
CA MET A 1 31.08 -7.63 7.10
C MET A 1 31.19 -7.99 8.59
N SER A 2 31.98 -8.94 9.01
CA SER A 2 31.99 -9.45 10.40
C SER A 2 32.67 -8.57 11.45
N SER A 3 33.37 -7.50 11.10
CA SER A 3 34.08 -6.60 12.05
C SER A 3 33.45 -5.20 12.19
N ARG A 4 32.47 -4.84 11.35
CA ARG A 4 31.80 -3.56 11.37
C ARG A 4 30.55 -3.61 12.25
N GLU A 5 30.35 -2.63 13.13
CA GLU A 5 29.14 -2.44 13.90
C GLU A 5 28.36 -1.29 13.27
N PHE A 6 27.11 -1.55 12.83
CA PHE A 6 26.22 -0.55 12.26
C PHE A 6 25.52 0.25 13.36
N ASP A 7 25.13 1.48 13.08
CA ASP A 7 24.22 2.22 13.98
C ASP A 7 22.84 1.60 13.94
N VAL A 8 22.34 1.26 12.73
CA VAL A 8 21.02 0.71 12.52
C VAL A 8 21.08 -0.49 11.57
N LEU A 9 20.49 -1.60 11.99
CA LEU A 9 20.16 -2.73 11.12
C LEU A 9 18.66 -2.79 10.91
N VAL A 10 18.22 -2.70 9.67
CA VAL A 10 16.80 -2.85 9.29
C VAL A 10 16.58 -4.25 8.74
N VAL A 11 15.64 -4.98 9.32
CA VAL A 11 15.24 -6.33 8.90
C VAL A 11 13.87 -6.26 8.22
N GLY A 12 13.87 -6.49 6.90
CA GLY A 12 12.71 -6.39 6.01
C GLY A 12 12.82 -5.21 5.05
N GLY A 13 12.95 -5.51 3.76
CA GLY A 13 13.14 -4.58 2.64
C GLY A 13 11.85 -4.25 1.88
N GLY A 14 10.71 -4.24 2.58
CA GLY A 14 9.47 -3.62 2.07
C GLY A 14 9.56 -2.09 2.12
N ILE A 15 8.49 -1.40 1.70
CA ILE A 15 8.49 0.08 1.67
C ILE A 15 8.82 0.72 3.02
N VAL A 16 8.35 0.13 4.13
CA VAL A 16 8.63 0.66 5.47
C VAL A 16 10.12 0.57 5.78
N GLY A 17 10.74 -0.62 5.60
CA GLY A 17 12.15 -0.80 5.88
C GLY A 17 13.04 0.00 4.94
N ALA A 18 12.71 0.08 3.66
CA ALA A 18 13.42 0.89 2.68
C ALA A 18 13.42 2.39 3.08
N CYS A 19 12.25 2.94 3.46
CA CYS A 19 12.14 4.33 3.92
C CYS A 19 12.90 4.58 5.23
N VAL A 20 12.87 3.63 6.18
CA VAL A 20 13.64 3.74 7.44
C VAL A 20 15.13 3.73 7.15
N ALA A 21 15.60 2.82 6.29
CA ALA A 21 17.01 2.75 5.92
C ALA A 21 17.49 4.04 5.23
N ARG A 22 16.65 4.55 4.30
CA ARG A 22 16.91 5.81 3.60
C ARG A 22 16.98 7.00 4.54
N ASP A 23 15.99 7.17 5.41
CA ASP A 23 15.96 8.31 6.34
C ASP A 23 17.15 8.28 7.32
N ALA A 24 17.48 7.09 7.83
CA ALA A 24 18.62 6.90 8.71
C ALA A 24 19.95 7.21 8.00
N ALA A 25 20.15 6.73 6.75
CA ALA A 25 21.35 7.01 5.97
C ALA A 25 21.48 8.49 5.63
N LEU A 26 20.40 9.17 5.24
CA LEU A 26 20.38 10.61 4.99
C LEU A 26 20.71 11.46 6.24
N ARG A 27 20.51 10.90 7.44
CA ARG A 27 20.94 11.51 8.72
C ARG A 27 22.40 11.23 9.07
N GLY A 28 23.15 10.53 8.19
CA GLY A 28 24.56 10.21 8.39
C GLY A 28 24.80 8.99 9.30
N LEU A 29 23.79 8.18 9.58
CA LEU A 29 23.95 6.94 10.32
C LEU A 29 24.52 5.82 9.43
N ASP A 30 25.27 4.91 10.04
CA ASP A 30 25.78 3.71 9.39
C ASP A 30 24.67 2.63 9.40
N VAL A 31 24.10 2.33 8.21
CA VAL A 31 22.89 1.53 8.07
C VAL A 31 23.12 0.26 7.26
N ALA A 32 22.61 -0.86 7.78
CA ALA A 32 22.42 -2.08 7.00
C ALA A 32 20.93 -2.37 6.82
N LEU A 33 20.50 -2.76 5.61
CA LEU A 33 19.17 -3.24 5.28
C LEU A 33 19.27 -4.66 4.75
N ILE A 34 18.51 -5.59 5.33
CA ILE A 34 18.46 -6.97 4.85
C ILE A 34 17.03 -7.41 4.57
N ASP A 35 16.85 -8.23 3.54
CA ASP A 35 15.60 -8.94 3.28
C ASP A 35 15.88 -10.41 2.92
N ARG A 36 15.02 -11.32 3.39
CA ARG A 36 15.12 -12.76 3.10
C ARG A 36 14.78 -13.14 1.67
N ALA A 37 14.12 -12.26 0.94
CA ALA A 37 13.72 -12.39 -0.46
C ALA A 37 14.13 -11.14 -1.24
N ASP A 38 13.55 -10.88 -2.38
CA ASP A 38 13.73 -9.61 -3.08
C ASP A 38 13.05 -8.44 -2.36
N PHE A 39 13.61 -7.24 -2.54
CA PHE A 39 13.05 -6.03 -1.98
C PHE A 39 11.64 -5.75 -2.53
N GLY A 40 10.74 -5.36 -1.64
CA GLY A 40 9.37 -5.01 -2.01
C GLY A 40 8.45 -6.20 -2.28
N GLY A 41 8.93 -7.46 -2.20
CA GLY A 41 8.19 -8.66 -2.62
C GLY A 41 6.95 -9.04 -1.80
N GLY A 42 6.76 -8.46 -0.60
CA GLY A 42 5.59 -8.72 0.26
C GLY A 42 4.39 -7.82 -0.06
N ALA A 43 3.70 -7.36 0.99
CA ALA A 43 2.53 -6.48 0.88
C ALA A 43 2.81 -5.18 0.10
N SER A 44 4.06 -4.73 0.05
CA SER A 44 4.45 -3.53 -0.70
C SER A 44 4.19 -3.67 -2.19
N ALA A 45 4.45 -4.83 -2.81
CA ALA A 45 4.10 -5.11 -4.20
C ALA A 45 2.62 -5.47 -4.36
N ASN A 46 2.00 -6.07 -3.35
CA ASN A 46 0.67 -6.67 -3.42
C ASN A 46 -0.45 -5.73 -2.93
N CYS A 47 -0.32 -4.43 -3.17
CA CYS A 47 -1.31 -3.42 -2.80
C CYS A 47 -2.23 -3.05 -3.97
N LEU A 48 -3.23 -2.17 -3.74
CA LEU A 48 -4.13 -1.63 -4.78
C LEU A 48 -3.44 -0.60 -5.70
N LYS A 49 -2.14 -0.34 -5.52
CA LYS A 49 -1.32 0.61 -6.30
C LYS A 49 -1.73 2.09 -6.17
N ILE A 50 -2.48 2.43 -5.14
CA ILE A 50 -2.98 3.81 -4.92
C ILE A 50 -2.25 4.47 -3.75
N VAL A 51 -1.72 5.67 -4.01
CA VAL A 51 -1.21 6.58 -2.98
C VAL A 51 -2.29 7.60 -2.70
N HIS A 52 -3.06 7.38 -1.64
CA HIS A 52 -4.25 8.16 -1.36
C HIS A 52 -4.01 9.34 -0.39
N GLY A 53 -4.73 10.44 -0.60
CA GLY A 53 -4.72 11.61 0.29
C GLY A 53 -5.56 11.46 1.56
N GLY A 54 -6.17 10.27 1.76
CA GLY A 54 -6.83 9.97 3.02
C GLY A 54 -8.22 10.57 3.22
N LEU A 55 -8.96 10.91 2.16
CA LEU A 55 -10.32 11.44 2.25
C LEU A 55 -11.23 10.61 3.17
N ARG A 56 -11.06 9.28 3.21
CA ARG A 56 -11.81 8.38 4.09
C ARG A 56 -11.64 8.68 5.59
N TYR A 57 -10.53 9.31 5.98
CA TYR A 57 -10.27 9.61 7.40
C TYR A 57 -11.19 10.72 7.93
N LEU A 58 -11.82 11.51 7.06
CA LEU A 58 -12.86 12.46 7.46
C LEU A 58 -14.07 11.77 8.09
N GLN A 59 -14.38 10.52 7.74
CA GLN A 59 -15.48 9.76 8.35
C GLN A 59 -15.26 9.53 9.86
N HIS A 60 -14.01 9.54 10.29
CA HIS A 60 -13.60 9.36 11.69
C HIS A 60 -13.02 10.65 12.30
N LEU A 61 -13.11 11.79 11.58
CA LEU A 61 -12.53 13.07 11.96
C LEU A 61 -11.01 13.02 12.27
N ASP A 62 -10.30 12.06 11.71
CA ASP A 62 -8.85 11.92 11.87
C ASP A 62 -8.11 12.86 10.92
N VAL A 63 -8.19 14.15 11.21
CA VAL A 63 -7.57 15.23 10.44
C VAL A 63 -6.04 15.10 10.41
N ARG A 64 -5.43 14.65 11.51
CA ARG A 64 -3.97 14.49 11.59
C ARG A 64 -3.48 13.44 10.60
N ARG A 65 -4.13 12.29 10.55
CA ARG A 65 -3.80 11.21 9.62
C ARG A 65 -4.06 11.61 8.17
N MET A 66 -5.16 12.34 7.92
CA MET A 66 -5.46 12.86 6.59
C MET A 66 -4.36 13.82 6.12
N ARG A 67 -3.94 14.78 6.95
CA ARG A 67 -2.85 15.72 6.61
C ARG A 67 -1.52 14.99 6.34
N ALA A 68 -1.18 13.98 7.14
CA ALA A 68 -0.01 13.14 6.90
C ALA A 68 -0.10 12.47 5.51
N SER A 69 -1.25 11.84 5.19
CA SER A 69 -1.46 11.17 3.90
C SER A 69 -1.37 12.14 2.70
N ILE A 70 -1.89 13.37 2.83
CA ILE A 70 -1.79 14.40 1.79
C ILE A 70 -0.33 14.76 1.54
N ARG A 71 0.46 15.00 2.59
CA ARG A 71 1.88 15.34 2.48
C ARG A 71 2.69 14.21 1.86
N GLU A 72 2.47 12.99 2.30
CA GLU A 72 3.13 11.80 1.74
C GLU A 72 2.79 11.61 0.26
N ARG A 73 1.52 11.74 -0.14
CA ARG A 73 1.13 11.67 -1.55
C ARG A 73 1.85 12.73 -2.39
N THR A 74 1.88 13.98 -1.92
CA THR A 74 2.60 15.06 -2.61
C THR A 74 4.09 14.79 -2.69
N ALA A 75 4.69 14.27 -1.61
CA ALA A 75 6.09 13.87 -1.60
C ALA A 75 6.39 12.82 -2.68
N TRP A 76 5.60 11.75 -2.76
CA TRP A 76 5.77 10.71 -3.77
C TRP A 76 5.60 11.22 -5.20
N LEU A 77 4.62 12.07 -5.47
CA LEU A 77 4.46 12.72 -6.78
C LEU A 77 5.67 13.57 -7.19
N ARG A 78 6.39 14.13 -6.19
CA ARG A 78 7.57 14.97 -6.40
C ARG A 78 8.85 14.18 -6.56
N ILE A 79 9.10 13.19 -5.69
CA ILE A 79 10.38 12.46 -5.65
C ILE A 79 10.43 11.28 -6.62
N ALA A 80 9.28 10.72 -6.98
CA ALA A 80 9.19 9.59 -7.91
C ALA A 80 8.20 9.87 -9.07
N PRO A 81 8.34 10.97 -9.82
CA PRO A 81 7.38 11.39 -10.84
C PRO A 81 7.21 10.40 -11.99
N HIS A 82 8.17 9.55 -12.24
CA HIS A 82 8.15 8.52 -13.30
C HIS A 82 7.46 7.21 -12.85
N LEU A 83 7.13 7.07 -11.56
CA LEU A 83 6.47 5.89 -11.00
C LEU A 83 5.13 6.21 -10.33
N VAL A 84 4.89 7.47 -9.99
CA VAL A 84 3.69 7.91 -9.28
C VAL A 84 3.02 9.03 -10.07
N GLU A 85 1.79 8.81 -10.50
CA GLU A 85 1.04 9.74 -11.35
C GLU A 85 -0.28 10.16 -10.72
N PRO A 86 -0.76 11.41 -10.99
CA PRO A 86 -2.10 11.83 -10.61
C PRO A 86 -3.16 10.90 -11.19
N MET A 87 -4.15 10.54 -10.39
CA MET A 87 -5.25 9.68 -10.81
C MET A 87 -6.61 10.20 -10.34
N PRO A 88 -7.56 10.43 -11.26
CA PRO A 88 -8.93 10.78 -10.91
C PRO A 88 -9.70 9.57 -10.41
N PHE A 89 -10.55 9.80 -9.40
CA PHE A 89 -11.47 8.81 -8.85
C PHE A 89 -12.89 9.35 -8.79
N VAL A 90 -13.85 8.54 -9.23
CA VAL A 90 -15.27 8.81 -9.11
C VAL A 90 -15.83 8.04 -7.90
N LEU A 91 -16.39 8.79 -6.95
CA LEU A 91 -17.12 8.26 -5.81
C LEU A 91 -18.61 8.45 -6.04
N PRO A 92 -19.40 7.38 -6.26
CA PRO A 92 -20.82 7.49 -6.55
C PRO A 92 -21.61 7.98 -5.33
N ILE A 93 -22.69 8.71 -5.60
CA ILE A 93 -23.62 9.25 -4.60
C ILE A 93 -24.99 8.63 -4.81
N TYR A 94 -25.47 7.90 -3.80
CA TYR A 94 -26.78 7.24 -3.81
C TYR A 94 -27.81 7.91 -2.90
N GLY A 95 -27.45 9.02 -2.27
CA GLY A 95 -28.40 9.89 -1.52
C GLY A 95 -28.86 9.40 -0.16
N ARG A 96 -28.20 8.38 0.44
CA ARG A 96 -28.56 7.83 1.75
C ARG A 96 -27.51 8.19 2.82
N GLY A 97 -27.99 8.55 4.02
CA GLY A 97 -27.11 8.82 5.18
C GLY A 97 -25.97 9.80 4.87
N LEU A 98 -24.75 9.36 5.10
CA LEU A 98 -23.52 10.10 4.79
C LEU A 98 -23.22 10.20 3.29
N GLU A 99 -23.94 9.46 2.44
CA GLU A 99 -23.78 9.49 0.98
C GLU A 99 -24.71 10.52 0.30
N ARG A 100 -25.11 11.58 1.01
CA ARG A 100 -25.88 12.69 0.45
C ARG A 100 -24.95 13.67 -0.25
N ARG A 101 -25.45 14.27 -1.34
CA ARG A 101 -24.72 15.28 -2.13
C ARG A 101 -24.23 16.47 -1.27
N SER A 102 -25.02 16.89 -0.27
CA SER A 102 -24.63 17.94 0.68
C SER A 102 -23.43 17.53 1.55
N VAL A 103 -23.38 16.29 2.01
CA VAL A 103 -22.26 15.76 2.82
C VAL A 103 -20.99 15.72 1.98
N TYR A 104 -21.06 15.21 0.74
CA TYR A 104 -19.90 15.22 -0.16
C TYR A 104 -19.42 16.64 -0.49
N ARG A 105 -20.34 17.62 -0.63
CA ARG A 105 -19.96 19.03 -0.83
C ARG A 105 -19.11 19.55 0.33
N VAL A 106 -19.54 19.31 1.56
CA VAL A 106 -18.81 19.70 2.76
C VAL A 106 -17.49 18.94 2.86
N ALA A 107 -17.50 17.63 2.63
CA ALA A 107 -16.29 16.81 2.66
C ALA A 107 -15.24 17.26 1.63
N LEU A 108 -15.66 17.63 0.42
CA LEU A 108 -14.77 18.17 -0.61
C LEU A 108 -14.20 19.53 -0.20
N ALA A 109 -15.00 20.42 0.37
CA ALA A 109 -14.53 21.72 0.86
C ALA A 109 -13.49 21.56 1.99
N ILE A 110 -13.74 20.66 2.94
CA ILE A 110 -12.79 20.34 4.01
C ILE A 110 -11.51 19.70 3.42
N ASN A 111 -11.66 18.76 2.47
CA ASN A 111 -10.51 18.15 1.79
C ASN A 111 -9.67 19.22 1.08
N ASP A 112 -10.28 20.16 0.38
CA ASP A 112 -9.55 21.23 -0.31
C ASP A 112 -8.85 22.17 0.65
N ALA A 113 -9.50 22.51 1.76
CA ALA A 113 -8.88 23.32 2.82
C ALA A 113 -7.69 22.59 3.47
N LEU A 114 -7.85 21.30 3.78
CA LEU A 114 -6.79 20.50 4.37
C LEU A 114 -5.65 20.15 3.39
N SER A 115 -5.89 20.25 2.09
CA SER A 115 -4.88 19.98 1.04
C SER A 115 -4.50 21.21 0.25
N TRP A 116 -4.44 22.36 0.92
CA TRP A 116 -4.09 23.66 0.30
C TRP A 116 -2.70 23.62 -0.36
N ASP A 117 -1.77 22.84 0.17
CA ASP A 117 -0.38 22.65 -0.26
C ASP A 117 -0.18 21.42 -1.17
N ARG A 118 -1.27 20.77 -1.64
CA ARG A 118 -1.20 19.49 -2.39
C ARG A 118 -0.36 19.53 -3.67
N ASN A 119 -0.11 20.71 -4.20
CA ASN A 119 0.63 20.92 -5.45
C ASN A 119 1.99 21.59 -5.24
N ASP A 120 2.42 21.78 -3.98
CA ASP A 120 3.67 22.44 -3.68
C ASP A 120 4.86 21.66 -4.23
N GLY A 121 5.67 22.35 -5.06
CA GLY A 121 6.83 21.76 -5.71
C GLY A 121 6.53 20.79 -6.85
N LEU A 122 5.28 20.71 -7.30
CA LEU A 122 4.89 19.92 -8.46
C LEU A 122 4.83 20.80 -9.72
N PRO A 123 5.28 20.29 -10.90
CA PRO A 123 5.06 20.95 -12.17
C PRO A 123 3.55 20.94 -12.52
N ARG A 124 3.08 21.92 -13.30
CA ARG A 124 1.64 22.13 -13.54
C ARG A 124 0.92 20.93 -14.13
N GLU A 125 1.56 20.18 -14.99
CA GLU A 125 1.02 18.97 -15.63
C GLU A 125 0.76 17.82 -14.64
N ARG A 126 1.29 17.92 -13.42
CA ARG A 126 1.11 16.94 -12.34
C ARG A 126 0.24 17.44 -11.20
N TRP A 127 -0.34 18.63 -11.35
CA TRP A 127 -1.20 19.17 -10.32
C TRP A 127 -2.44 18.31 -10.11
N LEU A 128 -2.77 18.12 -8.86
CA LEU A 128 -4.03 17.52 -8.43
C LEU A 128 -5.10 18.61 -8.40
N PRO A 129 -6.12 18.56 -9.28
CA PRO A 129 -7.21 19.51 -9.25
C PRO A 129 -8.02 19.45 -7.96
N ARG A 130 -8.87 20.45 -7.75
CA ARG A 130 -9.86 20.41 -6.67
C ARG A 130 -10.92 19.36 -6.96
N GLY A 131 -11.43 18.74 -5.88
CA GLY A 131 -12.56 17.84 -5.99
C GLY A 131 -13.83 18.60 -6.38
N ARG A 132 -14.69 17.95 -7.19
CA ARG A 132 -15.97 18.51 -7.59
C ARG A 132 -17.11 17.50 -7.56
N LEU A 133 -18.32 17.98 -7.41
CA LEU A 133 -19.49 17.14 -7.58
C LEU A 133 -19.80 16.95 -9.08
N LEU A 134 -20.21 15.74 -9.42
CA LEU A 134 -20.69 15.36 -10.74
C LEU A 134 -22.22 15.29 -10.77
N ALA A 135 -22.82 15.71 -11.87
CA ALA A 135 -24.20 15.33 -12.19
C ALA A 135 -24.26 13.83 -12.49
N ARG A 136 -25.46 13.25 -12.51
CA ARG A 136 -25.66 11.83 -12.81
C ARG A 136 -25.11 11.48 -14.18
N GLU A 137 -25.45 12.28 -15.17
CA GLU A 137 -25.05 12.11 -16.57
C GLU A 137 -23.51 12.16 -16.74
N GLU A 138 -22.85 13.11 -16.07
CA GLU A 138 -21.38 13.20 -16.05
C GLU A 138 -20.74 11.96 -15.40
N CYS A 139 -21.35 11.48 -14.30
CA CYS A 139 -20.86 10.31 -13.59
C CYS A 139 -20.95 9.04 -14.45
N VAL A 140 -22.08 8.83 -15.15
CA VAL A 140 -22.30 7.72 -16.06
C VAL A 140 -21.42 7.83 -17.29
N ALA A 141 -21.20 9.03 -17.83
CA ALA A 141 -20.31 9.24 -18.97
C ALA A 141 -18.85 8.87 -18.63
N LEU A 142 -18.40 9.15 -17.40
CA LEU A 142 -17.06 8.78 -16.93
C LEU A 142 -16.96 7.30 -16.57
N VAL A 143 -18.01 6.74 -15.95
CA VAL A 143 -18.04 5.38 -15.41
C VAL A 143 -19.40 4.75 -15.71
N PRO A 144 -19.60 4.17 -16.91
CA PRO A 144 -20.89 3.54 -17.28
C PRO A 144 -21.33 2.43 -16.31
N GLN A 145 -20.39 1.76 -15.65
CA GLN A 145 -20.65 0.70 -14.67
C GLN A 145 -21.43 1.17 -13.43
N LEU A 146 -21.50 2.48 -13.20
CA LEU A 146 -22.26 3.08 -12.10
C LEU A 146 -23.72 3.37 -12.46
N ASP A 147 -24.13 3.16 -13.73
CA ASP A 147 -25.48 3.44 -14.17
C ASP A 147 -26.50 2.56 -13.44
N SER A 148 -27.28 3.19 -12.61
CA SER A 148 -28.36 2.54 -11.87
C SER A 148 -29.44 3.56 -11.52
N PRO A 149 -30.70 3.13 -11.31
CA PRO A 149 -31.81 4.03 -10.92
C PRO A 149 -31.54 4.78 -9.60
N ALA A 150 -30.69 4.22 -8.73
CA ALA A 150 -30.38 4.81 -7.44
C ALA A 150 -29.26 5.87 -7.50
N LEU A 151 -28.53 5.96 -8.60
CA LEU A 151 -27.42 6.91 -8.74
C LEU A 151 -27.94 8.35 -8.86
N GLN A 152 -27.48 9.23 -7.97
CA GLN A 152 -27.83 10.67 -7.95
C GLN A 152 -26.71 11.56 -8.49
N GLY A 153 -25.56 11.00 -8.82
CA GLY A 153 -24.35 11.68 -9.29
C GLY A 153 -23.11 11.12 -8.62
N GLY A 154 -22.06 11.92 -8.57
CA GLY A 154 -20.79 11.48 -7.99
C GLY A 154 -19.97 12.63 -7.40
N ALA A 155 -18.86 12.29 -6.80
CA ALA A 155 -17.78 13.20 -6.46
C ALA A 155 -16.52 12.76 -7.22
N LEU A 156 -15.94 13.67 -7.99
CA LEU A 156 -14.64 13.49 -8.62
C LEU A 156 -13.56 13.99 -7.66
N VAL A 157 -12.66 13.12 -7.28
CA VAL A 157 -11.51 13.44 -6.42
C VAL A 157 -10.23 13.00 -7.10
N TYR A 158 -9.09 13.46 -6.61
CA TYR A 158 -7.80 13.11 -7.19
C TYR A 158 -6.87 12.54 -6.12
N ASP A 159 -6.37 11.36 -6.41
CA ASP A 159 -5.30 10.70 -5.67
C ASP A 159 -4.09 10.47 -6.59
N ALA A 160 -3.21 9.55 -6.25
CA ALA A 160 -2.11 9.17 -7.13
C ALA A 160 -2.05 7.65 -7.27
N GLN A 161 -1.55 7.18 -8.41
CA GLN A 161 -1.34 5.77 -8.69
C GLN A 161 0.15 5.48 -8.84
N MET A 162 0.59 4.37 -8.24
CA MET A 162 1.92 3.82 -8.48
C MET A 162 1.87 2.88 -9.68
N TYR A 163 2.70 3.13 -10.68
CA TYR A 163 2.81 2.24 -11.82
C TYR A 163 3.43 0.88 -11.45
N SER A 164 4.48 0.90 -10.61
CA SER A 164 5.23 -0.27 -10.16
C SER A 164 5.68 -0.06 -8.71
N PRO A 165 4.92 -0.51 -7.71
CA PRO A 165 5.31 -0.35 -6.30
C PRO A 165 6.62 -1.07 -5.98
N GLU A 166 6.86 -2.24 -6.57
CA GLU A 166 8.09 -3.01 -6.42
C GLU A 166 9.31 -2.21 -6.88
N ARG A 167 9.20 -1.51 -8.03
CA ARG A 167 10.25 -0.63 -8.51
C ARG A 167 10.41 0.61 -7.64
N LEU A 168 9.31 1.16 -7.13
CA LEU A 168 9.35 2.30 -6.21
C LEU A 168 10.13 1.94 -4.93
N VAL A 169 9.90 0.74 -4.38
CA VAL A 169 10.68 0.24 -3.24
C VAL A 169 12.16 0.10 -3.60
N LEU A 170 12.46 -0.48 -4.75
CA LEU A 170 13.85 -0.64 -5.21
C LEU A 170 14.56 0.70 -5.36
N GLU A 171 13.91 1.73 -5.88
CA GLU A 171 14.49 3.06 -6.01
C GLU A 171 14.76 3.71 -4.66
N VAL A 172 13.88 3.51 -3.67
CA VAL A 172 14.14 3.96 -2.29
C VAL A 172 15.35 3.24 -1.68
N VAL A 173 15.50 1.94 -1.96
CA VAL A 173 16.69 1.18 -1.51
C VAL A 173 17.95 1.68 -2.18
N LEU A 174 17.91 1.94 -3.50
CA LEU A 174 19.06 2.46 -4.23
C LEU A 174 19.46 3.86 -3.76
N ASP A 175 18.47 4.72 -3.46
CA ASP A 175 18.72 6.04 -2.89
C ASP A 175 19.32 5.95 -1.48
N ALA A 176 18.85 5.01 -0.66
CA ALA A 176 19.48 4.71 0.63
C ALA A 176 20.94 4.26 0.47
N CYS A 177 21.24 3.41 -0.53
CA CYS A 177 22.61 3.00 -0.83
C CYS A 177 23.45 4.19 -1.33
N GLY A 178 22.90 5.07 -2.15
CA GLY A 178 23.54 6.33 -2.58
C GLY A 178 23.88 7.24 -1.40
N ALA A 179 23.09 7.20 -0.32
CA ALA A 179 23.34 7.90 0.94
C ALA A 179 24.26 7.14 1.90
N GLY A 180 24.83 5.99 1.50
CA GLY A 180 25.81 5.21 2.28
C GLY A 180 25.28 3.97 2.99
N ALA A 181 23.99 3.64 2.89
CA ALA A 181 23.47 2.38 3.42
C ALA A 181 24.02 1.16 2.66
N ILE A 182 24.13 0.02 3.34
CA ILE A 182 24.42 -1.26 2.73
C ILE A 182 23.14 -2.08 2.70
N ALA A 183 22.66 -2.46 1.50
CA ALA A 183 21.47 -3.29 1.35
C ALA A 183 21.83 -4.68 0.78
N ALA A 184 21.21 -5.73 1.32
CA ALA A 184 21.38 -7.09 0.83
C ALA A 184 20.02 -7.81 0.85
N ASN A 185 19.58 -8.28 -0.33
CA ASN A 185 18.46 -9.20 -0.48
C ASN A 185 18.94 -10.66 -0.33
N HIS A 186 17.99 -11.61 -0.23
CA HIS A 186 18.24 -13.04 0.03
C HIS A 186 19.05 -13.32 1.30
N VAL A 187 19.00 -12.39 2.27
CA VAL A 187 19.68 -12.50 3.57
C VAL A 187 18.63 -12.57 4.68
N GLU A 188 18.55 -13.73 5.31
CA GLU A 188 17.54 -14.05 6.32
C GLU A 188 18.08 -13.90 7.74
N CYS A 189 17.36 -13.18 8.61
CA CYS A 189 17.63 -13.16 10.05
C CYS A 189 17.25 -14.50 10.68
N VAL A 190 18.22 -15.20 11.29
CA VAL A 190 18.01 -16.55 11.83
C VAL A 190 18.26 -16.69 13.34
N ALA A 191 18.94 -15.74 13.98
CA ALA A 191 19.13 -15.74 15.43
C ALA A 191 19.53 -14.35 15.95
N PRO A 192 19.25 -14.04 17.23
CA PRO A 192 19.75 -12.84 17.88
C PRO A 192 21.25 -12.95 18.19
N LEU A 193 21.92 -11.81 18.28
CA LEU A 193 23.24 -11.65 18.90
C LEU A 193 23.09 -10.77 20.13
N TYR A 194 23.52 -11.27 21.27
CA TYR A 194 23.47 -10.53 22.54
C TYR A 194 24.85 -10.10 23.00
N ARG A 195 24.93 -8.95 23.67
CA ARG A 195 26.10 -8.47 24.43
C ARG A 195 25.59 -7.88 25.75
N GLY A 196 26.02 -8.41 26.88
CA GLY A 196 25.58 -7.94 28.20
C GLY A 196 24.06 -7.99 28.40
N GLY A 197 23.37 -9.00 27.89
CA GLY A 197 21.92 -9.15 27.99
C GLY A 197 21.09 -8.25 27.07
N ARG A 198 21.74 -7.44 26.22
CA ARG A 198 21.08 -6.57 25.23
C ARG A 198 21.25 -7.11 23.82
N LEU A 199 20.24 -6.95 22.97
CA LEU A 199 20.35 -7.26 21.55
C LEU A 199 21.43 -6.35 20.93
N ALA A 200 22.44 -6.94 20.30
CA ALA A 200 23.60 -6.28 19.72
C ALA A 200 23.77 -6.61 18.22
N GLY A 201 22.73 -7.10 17.59
CA GLY A 201 22.69 -7.49 16.19
C GLY A 201 21.98 -8.79 15.96
N VAL A 202 22.14 -9.36 14.76
CA VAL A 202 21.53 -10.63 14.38
C VAL A 202 22.53 -11.52 13.64
N ARG A 203 22.36 -12.83 13.76
CA ARG A 203 22.95 -13.79 12.85
C ARG A 203 22.08 -13.92 11.64
N VAL A 204 22.67 -13.85 10.47
CA VAL A 204 21.98 -13.97 9.19
C VAL A 204 22.44 -15.22 8.46
N ARG A 205 21.57 -15.71 7.56
CA ARG A 205 21.88 -16.75 6.59
C ARG A 205 21.71 -16.18 5.18
N ASP A 206 22.74 -16.26 4.37
CA ASP A 206 22.63 -16.07 2.94
C ASP A 206 21.81 -17.24 2.36
N ARG A 207 20.73 -16.95 1.68
CA ARG A 207 19.83 -17.97 1.11
C ARG A 207 20.29 -18.51 -0.24
N LEU A 208 21.30 -17.88 -0.85
CA LEU A 208 21.86 -18.31 -2.12
C LEU A 208 22.93 -19.40 -1.93
N ASP A 209 23.78 -19.25 -0.90
CA ASP A 209 24.89 -20.20 -0.65
C ASP A 209 24.80 -20.89 0.72
N GLY A 210 23.85 -20.54 1.55
CA GLY A 210 23.62 -21.14 2.88
C GLY A 210 24.57 -20.63 3.98
N ARG A 211 25.56 -19.80 3.68
CA ARG A 211 26.52 -19.27 4.65
C ARG A 211 25.86 -18.42 5.72
N ARG A 212 26.44 -18.44 6.91
CA ARG A 212 25.99 -17.64 8.05
C ARG A 212 27.00 -16.55 8.37
N HIS A 213 26.48 -15.37 8.70
CA HIS A 213 27.26 -14.19 9.07
C HIS A 213 26.65 -13.52 10.30
N ASP A 214 27.49 -12.90 11.12
CA ASP A 214 27.03 -12.05 12.23
C ASP A 214 27.02 -10.59 11.78
N VAL A 215 25.87 -9.93 11.87
CA VAL A 215 25.70 -8.50 11.59
C VAL A 215 25.44 -7.80 12.91
N ARG A 216 26.39 -7.00 13.37
CA ARG A 216 26.31 -6.25 14.63
C ARG A 216 25.69 -4.88 14.37
N ALA A 217 24.81 -4.44 15.29
CA ALA A 217 24.20 -3.12 15.24
C ALA A 217 23.80 -2.63 16.63
N ARG A 218 23.85 -1.33 16.82
CA ARG A 218 23.40 -0.67 18.07
C ARG A 218 21.88 -0.73 18.21
N VAL A 219 21.15 -0.63 17.09
CA VAL A 219 19.68 -0.72 17.00
C VAL A 219 19.28 -1.70 15.91
N VAL A 220 18.33 -2.57 16.20
CA VAL A 220 17.69 -3.46 15.21
C VAL A 220 16.25 -3.03 15.02
N VAL A 221 15.89 -2.66 13.79
CA VAL A 221 14.53 -2.26 13.40
C VAL A 221 13.88 -3.42 12.65
N LEU A 222 12.74 -3.91 13.15
CA LEU A 222 11.95 -4.93 12.47
C LEU A 222 10.89 -4.27 11.59
N ALA A 223 11.08 -4.38 10.27
CA ALA A 223 10.16 -3.90 9.25
C ALA A 223 9.65 -5.03 8.34
N ALA A 224 9.55 -6.24 8.91
CA ALA A 224 9.34 -7.49 8.19
C ALA A 224 7.86 -7.79 7.84
N GLY A 225 6.96 -6.79 7.94
CA GLY A 225 5.55 -6.95 7.59
C GLY A 225 4.90 -8.13 8.32
N ALA A 226 4.27 -9.03 7.59
CA ALA A 226 3.58 -10.20 8.15
C ALA A 226 4.54 -11.21 8.84
N ALA A 227 5.85 -11.16 8.60
CA ALA A 227 6.84 -12.00 9.30
C ALA A 227 7.25 -11.42 10.67
N ALA A 228 6.83 -10.20 11.02
CA ALA A 228 7.26 -9.55 12.25
C ALA A 228 6.96 -10.36 13.53
N PRO A 229 5.79 -11.02 13.71
CA PRO A 229 5.53 -11.81 14.92
C PRO A 229 6.58 -12.90 15.16
N GLY A 230 6.87 -13.71 14.15
CA GLY A 230 7.87 -14.77 14.25
C GLY A 230 9.28 -14.25 14.51
N LEU A 231 9.65 -13.11 13.91
CA LEU A 231 10.96 -12.48 14.19
C LEU A 231 11.03 -11.88 15.58
N VAL A 232 9.95 -11.29 16.09
CA VAL A 232 9.90 -10.80 17.47
C VAL A 232 10.06 -11.95 18.44
N ALA A 233 9.35 -13.06 18.26
CA ALA A 233 9.48 -14.26 19.08
C ALA A 233 10.91 -14.81 19.04
N LEU A 234 11.51 -14.91 17.83
CA LEU A 234 12.88 -15.35 17.63
C LEU A 234 13.88 -14.46 18.37
N LEU A 235 13.76 -13.14 18.26
CA LEU A 235 14.73 -12.19 18.80
C LEU A 235 14.56 -11.95 20.30
N LEU A 236 13.37 -12.10 20.85
CA LEU A 236 13.11 -11.91 22.28
C LEU A 236 13.08 -13.21 23.07
N GLY A 237 13.08 -14.36 22.40
CA GLY A 237 12.95 -15.68 23.03
C GLY A 237 11.61 -15.92 23.73
N ARG A 238 10.57 -15.13 23.35
CA ARG A 238 9.22 -15.24 23.89
C ARG A 238 8.18 -14.72 22.91
N ASP A 239 7.00 -15.28 22.94
CA ASP A 239 5.87 -14.78 22.17
C ASP A 239 5.42 -13.42 22.71
N VAL A 240 5.10 -12.53 21.77
CA VAL A 240 4.50 -11.22 22.07
C VAL A 240 3.13 -11.21 21.38
N PRO A 241 2.05 -10.95 22.16
CA PRO A 241 0.72 -10.86 21.55
C PRO A 241 0.67 -9.72 20.56
N LEU A 242 0.36 -10.04 19.31
CA LEU A 242 0.15 -9.08 18.24
C LEU A 242 -1.31 -9.17 17.76
N PRO A 243 -1.86 -8.10 17.19
CA PRO A 243 -3.20 -8.16 16.60
C PRO A 243 -3.29 -9.25 15.54
N PRO A 244 -4.45 -9.88 15.36
CA PRO A 244 -4.65 -10.86 14.29
C PRO A 244 -4.44 -10.21 12.92
N PHE A 245 -3.97 -11.00 11.97
CA PHE A 245 -3.78 -10.54 10.59
C PHE A 245 -5.11 -10.35 9.87
N SER A 246 -5.11 -9.42 8.93
CA SER A 246 -6.12 -9.32 7.90
C SER A 246 -5.49 -9.72 6.57
N LEU A 247 -6.02 -10.74 5.92
CA LEU A 247 -5.69 -11.04 4.54
C LEU A 247 -6.34 -9.98 3.66
N ALA A 248 -5.56 -9.07 3.13
CA ALA A 248 -5.98 -8.11 2.13
C ALA A 248 -5.78 -8.70 0.73
N MET A 249 -6.80 -8.57 -0.15
CA MET A 249 -6.75 -9.17 -1.47
C MET A 249 -7.24 -8.20 -2.54
N ASN A 250 -6.50 -8.13 -3.66
CA ASN A 250 -6.89 -7.39 -4.86
C ASN A 250 -6.80 -8.32 -6.07
N LEU A 251 -7.77 -8.26 -6.97
CA LEU A 251 -7.79 -9.05 -8.20
C LEU A 251 -7.31 -8.20 -9.38
N VAL A 252 -6.55 -8.81 -10.27
CA VAL A 252 -6.16 -8.24 -11.56
C VAL A 252 -6.97 -8.93 -12.64
N ALA A 253 -7.95 -8.21 -13.16
CA ALA A 253 -8.89 -8.67 -14.18
C ALA A 253 -8.53 -8.09 -15.57
N PRO A 254 -9.18 -8.52 -16.67
CA PRO A 254 -9.06 -7.87 -17.98
C PRO A 254 -9.35 -6.37 -17.94
N ALA A 255 -9.10 -5.64 -19.01
CA ALA A 255 -9.38 -4.20 -19.13
C ALA A 255 -10.91 -3.97 -19.30
N LEU A 256 -11.63 -3.90 -18.20
CA LEU A 256 -13.10 -3.81 -18.16
C LEU A 256 -13.63 -2.43 -17.74
N GLY A 257 -12.76 -1.59 -17.20
CA GLY A 257 -13.15 -0.31 -16.64
C GLY A 257 -12.71 0.89 -17.48
N PRO A 258 -13.20 2.09 -17.16
CA PRO A 258 -12.74 3.35 -17.76
C PRO A 258 -11.30 3.66 -17.35
N ARG A 259 -10.73 4.74 -17.94
CA ARG A 259 -9.39 5.22 -17.59
C ARG A 259 -9.33 5.98 -16.24
N VAL A 260 -10.45 6.09 -15.54
CA VAL A 260 -10.54 6.70 -14.21
C VAL A 260 -10.79 5.63 -13.16
N GLY A 261 -10.28 5.82 -11.97
CA GLY A 261 -10.63 4.97 -10.85
C GLY A 261 -12.05 5.27 -10.37
N PHE A 262 -12.71 4.30 -9.79
CA PHE A 262 -14.02 4.50 -9.20
C PHE A 262 -14.27 3.58 -8.01
N ALA A 263 -15.26 3.90 -7.21
CA ALA A 263 -15.72 3.05 -6.12
C ALA A 263 -17.10 2.49 -6.43
N VAL A 264 -17.38 1.27 -5.99
CA VAL A 264 -18.71 0.67 -6.02
C VAL A 264 -19.09 0.15 -4.63
N PRO A 265 -20.36 0.27 -4.22
CA PRO A 265 -20.81 -0.37 -3.01
C PRO A 265 -20.80 -1.89 -3.19
N SER A 266 -20.39 -2.62 -2.16
CA SER A 266 -20.44 -4.08 -2.13
C SER A 266 -21.56 -4.57 -1.23
N PRO A 267 -22.10 -5.76 -1.48
CA PRO A 267 -23.11 -6.39 -0.62
C PRO A 267 -22.69 -6.48 0.85
N GLY A 268 -21.41 -6.53 1.14
CA GLY A 268 -20.85 -6.53 2.50
C GLY A 268 -20.82 -5.16 3.19
N GLY A 269 -21.41 -4.10 2.58
CA GLY A 269 -21.48 -2.76 3.15
C GLY A 269 -20.21 -1.92 3.05
N ARG A 270 -19.15 -2.46 2.47
CA ARG A 270 -17.91 -1.74 2.17
C ARG A 270 -17.94 -1.18 0.73
N LYS A 271 -16.97 -0.36 0.40
CA LYS A 271 -16.73 0.06 -0.99
C LYS A 271 -15.57 -0.73 -1.57
N LEU A 272 -15.75 -1.28 -2.76
CA LEU A 272 -14.67 -1.79 -3.58
C LEU A 272 -14.17 -0.64 -4.46
N PHE A 273 -12.86 -0.57 -4.61
CA PHE A 273 -12.21 0.37 -5.52
C PHE A 273 -11.76 -0.36 -6.76
N VAL A 274 -12.01 0.27 -7.90
CA VAL A 274 -11.61 -0.21 -9.21
C VAL A 274 -10.66 0.81 -9.80
N ALA A 275 -9.54 0.35 -10.33
CA ALA A 275 -8.52 1.20 -10.92
C ALA A 275 -7.93 0.57 -12.18
N PRO A 276 -7.74 1.32 -13.26
CA PRO A 276 -6.98 0.85 -14.43
C PRO A 276 -5.51 0.68 -14.05
N TRP A 277 -4.86 -0.36 -14.56
CA TRP A 277 -3.45 -0.60 -14.32
C TRP A 277 -2.85 -1.47 -15.41
N ARG A 278 -1.84 -0.98 -16.14
CA ARG A 278 -1.08 -1.72 -17.18
C ARG A 278 -1.98 -2.45 -18.20
N GLY A 279 -3.01 -1.78 -18.71
CA GLY A 279 -3.97 -2.40 -19.64
C GLY A 279 -4.87 -3.47 -19.01
N ARG A 280 -4.96 -3.50 -17.70
CA ARG A 280 -5.81 -4.38 -16.88
C ARG A 280 -6.65 -3.54 -15.94
N THR A 281 -7.49 -4.22 -15.19
CA THR A 281 -8.30 -3.63 -14.11
C THR A 281 -7.90 -4.23 -12.77
N LEU A 282 -7.57 -3.38 -11.81
CA LEU A 282 -7.41 -3.76 -10.39
C LEU A 282 -8.73 -3.57 -9.68
N VAL A 283 -9.16 -4.56 -8.91
CA VAL A 283 -10.35 -4.49 -8.05
C VAL A 283 -9.97 -4.87 -6.64
N GLY A 284 -10.30 -4.04 -5.69
CA GLY A 284 -10.00 -4.29 -4.26
C GLY A 284 -10.61 -3.27 -3.31
N THR A 285 -10.40 -3.44 -2.07
CA THR A 285 -9.65 -4.52 -1.41
C THR A 285 -10.61 -5.39 -0.61
N ALA A 286 -10.54 -6.70 -0.79
CA ALA A 286 -11.16 -7.62 0.14
C ALA A 286 -10.33 -7.69 1.44
N HIS A 287 -11.01 -7.92 2.56
CA HIS A 287 -10.37 -8.13 3.87
C HIS A 287 -11.03 -9.33 4.54
N TYR A 288 -10.20 -10.29 4.95
CA TYR A 288 -10.64 -11.48 5.69
C TYR A 288 -9.80 -11.61 6.95
N THR A 289 -10.40 -11.98 8.08
CA THR A 289 -9.63 -12.42 9.24
C THR A 289 -8.80 -13.64 8.83
N TYR A 290 -7.52 -13.64 9.16
CA TYR A 290 -6.59 -14.66 8.74
C TYR A 290 -5.70 -15.09 9.92
N ASP A 291 -5.75 -16.37 10.22
CA ASP A 291 -5.01 -17.05 11.30
C ASP A 291 -3.96 -18.04 10.77
N GLY A 292 -3.87 -18.17 9.44
CA GLY A 292 -2.92 -19.06 8.78
C GLY A 292 -1.50 -18.47 8.63
N ASP A 293 -0.61 -19.26 8.06
CA ASP A 293 0.73 -18.81 7.68
C ASP A 293 0.64 -17.72 6.60
N PRO A 294 1.15 -16.50 6.87
CA PRO A 294 1.15 -15.40 5.90
C PRO A 294 1.85 -15.73 4.58
N TRP A 295 2.67 -16.75 4.56
CA TRP A 295 3.49 -17.15 3.40
C TRP A 295 2.95 -18.38 2.67
N ALA A 296 2.00 -19.10 3.26
CA ALA A 296 1.33 -20.21 2.59
C ALA A 296 0.56 -19.73 1.36
N PRO A 297 0.40 -20.54 0.31
CA PRO A 297 -0.55 -20.24 -0.76
C PRO A 297 -1.92 -19.93 -0.16
N HIS A 298 -2.58 -18.88 -0.66
CA HIS A 298 -3.93 -18.54 -0.21
C HIS A 298 -4.91 -19.67 -0.62
N ALA A 299 -5.84 -19.97 0.27
CA ALA A 299 -6.89 -20.91 -0.07
C ALA A 299 -7.78 -20.32 -1.17
N GLU A 300 -8.01 -21.05 -2.25
CA GLU A 300 -8.79 -20.64 -3.42
C GLU A 300 -10.18 -20.12 -3.03
N ARG A 301 -10.78 -20.66 -1.99
CA ARG A 301 -12.07 -20.20 -1.42
C ARG A 301 -12.15 -18.69 -1.15
N TYR A 302 -11.02 -18.02 -0.84
CA TYR A 302 -11.00 -16.57 -0.62
C TYR A 302 -11.08 -15.82 -1.94
N VAL A 303 -10.44 -16.35 -3.00
CA VAL A 303 -10.49 -15.77 -4.35
C VAL A 303 -11.90 -15.91 -4.91
N GLU A 304 -12.48 -17.11 -4.85
CA GLU A 304 -13.85 -17.39 -5.29
C GLU A 304 -14.87 -16.50 -4.58
N ARG A 305 -14.76 -16.40 -3.25
CA ARG A 305 -15.64 -15.53 -2.46
C ARG A 305 -15.51 -14.07 -2.84
N PHE A 306 -14.29 -13.61 -3.12
CA PHE A 306 -14.07 -12.21 -3.52
C PHE A 306 -14.55 -11.98 -4.95
N LEU A 307 -14.34 -12.91 -5.86
CA LEU A 307 -14.82 -12.86 -7.22
C LEU A 307 -16.34 -12.77 -7.27
N ASP A 308 -17.03 -13.60 -6.47
CA ASP A 308 -18.48 -13.55 -6.30
C ASP A 308 -18.97 -12.19 -5.77
N GLU A 309 -18.25 -11.60 -4.81
CA GLU A 309 -18.54 -10.25 -4.33
C GLU A 309 -18.37 -9.19 -5.42
N VAL A 310 -17.32 -9.27 -6.23
CA VAL A 310 -17.06 -8.36 -7.35
C VAL A 310 -18.18 -8.43 -8.37
N ASN A 311 -18.57 -9.65 -8.79
CA ASN A 311 -19.65 -9.87 -9.75
C ASN A 311 -21.01 -9.37 -9.24
N ARG A 312 -21.28 -9.50 -7.95
CA ARG A 312 -22.50 -8.92 -7.35
C ARG A 312 -22.43 -7.40 -7.23
N SER A 313 -21.25 -6.83 -7.09
CA SER A 313 -21.05 -5.36 -7.03
C SER A 313 -21.12 -4.70 -8.41
N ILE A 314 -20.71 -5.41 -9.46
CA ILE A 314 -20.69 -4.95 -10.85
C ILE A 314 -21.25 -6.08 -11.75
N PRO A 315 -22.58 -6.27 -11.79
CA PRO A 315 -23.19 -7.44 -12.46
C PRO A 315 -22.85 -7.58 -13.95
N GLY A 316 -22.55 -6.46 -14.62
CA GLY A 316 -22.20 -6.48 -16.06
C GLY A 316 -20.81 -7.05 -16.37
N TRP A 317 -20.00 -7.40 -15.38
CA TRP A 317 -18.67 -7.96 -15.64
C TRP A 317 -18.66 -9.47 -15.84
N GLY A 318 -19.43 -10.22 -15.05
CA GLY A 318 -19.53 -11.68 -15.18
C GLY A 318 -18.17 -12.39 -15.18
N LEU A 319 -17.25 -11.95 -14.33
CA LEU A 319 -15.88 -12.48 -14.30
C LEU A 319 -15.87 -13.95 -13.83
N GLU A 320 -15.10 -14.76 -14.52
CA GLU A 320 -14.79 -16.13 -14.12
C GLU A 320 -13.38 -16.20 -13.49
N ARG A 321 -13.06 -17.35 -12.87
CA ARG A 321 -11.77 -17.55 -12.21
C ARG A 321 -10.59 -17.40 -13.19
N ASP A 322 -10.76 -17.88 -14.42
CA ASP A 322 -9.73 -17.86 -15.48
C ASP A 322 -9.48 -16.46 -16.04
N ASP A 323 -10.41 -15.52 -15.83
CA ASP A 323 -10.19 -14.11 -16.19
C ASP A 323 -9.20 -13.44 -15.24
N ILE A 324 -8.99 -13.97 -14.04
CA ILE A 324 -8.13 -13.37 -13.01
C ILE A 324 -6.67 -13.72 -13.29
N ALA A 325 -5.96 -12.77 -13.91
CA ALA A 325 -4.57 -12.94 -14.29
C ALA A 325 -3.62 -12.99 -13.09
N LEU A 326 -3.95 -12.28 -12.00
CA LEU A 326 -3.11 -12.19 -10.81
C LEU A 326 -3.96 -11.86 -9.57
N VAL A 327 -3.58 -12.44 -8.44
CA VAL A 327 -4.14 -12.12 -7.13
C VAL A 327 -3.05 -11.48 -6.28
N HIS A 328 -3.19 -10.19 -6.01
CA HIS A 328 -2.35 -9.52 -5.04
C HIS A 328 -2.90 -9.77 -3.64
N ARG A 329 -2.04 -10.22 -2.74
CA ARG A 329 -2.38 -10.38 -1.32
C ARG A 329 -1.33 -9.72 -0.41
N GLY A 330 -1.78 -9.08 0.64
CA GLY A 330 -0.94 -8.43 1.64
C GLY A 330 -1.49 -8.59 3.04
#